data_0164afc0de49c9ba861b64dab33b73d8
#
_entry.id   0164afc0de49c9ba861b64dab33b73d8
#
_cell.length_a   1.000
_cell.length_b   1.000
_cell.length_c   1.000
_cell.angle_alpha   90.00
_cell.angle_beta   90.00
_cell.angle_gamma   90.00
#
_symmetry.space_group_name_H-M   'P 1'
#
loop_
_entity.id
_entity.type
_entity.pdbx_description
1 polymer ?
#
loop_
_entity_poly.entity_id
_entity_poly.type
_entity_poly.pdbx_seq_one_letter_code
_entity_poly.pdbx_strand_id
1 'polypeptide(L)'
;MSKRKTFRIRTPLAVRGGIRAQNAYAGPFRVWWSRRWLEALERFRLGARLGRGRSYAASGQVSDLHIESGKVTAYVQGGSKEPYRCEITFCTLPEASYTRVMEKIHSEPMWVSRLLVGDLPAEIEVLFEAEHVPLFPRK
;
A
#
# COMPACT_ATOMS: atom_id res chain seq x y z
N MET A 1 -11.06 -27.99 33.12
CA MET A 1 -10.13 -26.85 33.27
C MET A 1 -9.52 -26.53 31.90
N SER A 2 -10.00 -25.50 31.25
CA SER A 2 -9.52 -25.08 29.92
C SER A 2 -8.23 -24.27 30.08
N LYS A 3 -7.10 -24.78 29.54
CA LYS A 3 -5.83 -24.06 29.51
C LYS A 3 -5.97 -22.89 28.55
N ARG A 4 -6.10 -21.66 29.06
CA ARG A 4 -5.95 -20.44 28.25
C ARG A 4 -4.54 -20.45 27.64
N LYS A 5 -4.45 -20.63 26.31
CA LYS A 5 -3.20 -20.42 25.57
C LYS A 5 -2.85 -18.94 25.68
N THR A 6 -1.85 -18.64 26.51
CA THR A 6 -1.26 -17.29 26.59
C THR A 6 -0.58 -17.02 25.26
N PHE A 7 -1.14 -16.12 24.46
CA PHE A 7 -0.56 -15.71 23.18
C PHE A 7 0.65 -14.82 23.49
N ARG A 8 1.84 -15.40 23.56
CA ARG A 8 3.08 -14.61 23.67
C ARG A 8 3.28 -13.85 22.36
N ILE A 9 3.15 -12.52 22.43
CA ILE A 9 3.57 -11.62 21.33
C ILE A 9 5.09 -11.79 21.22
N ARG A 10 5.54 -12.48 20.16
CA ARG A 10 6.96 -12.62 19.88
C ARG A 10 7.44 -11.35 19.19
N THR A 11 8.56 -10.78 19.64
CA THR A 11 9.24 -9.68 18.97
C THR A 11 9.64 -10.12 17.56
N PRO A 12 9.42 -9.29 16.52
CA PRO A 12 9.86 -9.61 15.16
C PRO A 12 11.37 -9.82 15.10
N LEU A 13 11.81 -10.76 14.27
CA LEU A 13 13.22 -10.98 14.01
C LEU A 13 13.78 -9.89 13.09
N ALA A 14 15.06 -9.54 13.24
CA ALA A 14 15.70 -8.55 12.39
C ALA A 14 15.78 -9.03 10.93
N VAL A 15 15.51 -8.12 9.98
CA VAL A 15 15.64 -8.37 8.53
C VAL A 15 16.81 -7.57 7.99
N ARG A 16 17.72 -8.24 7.28
CA ARG A 16 18.81 -7.59 6.56
C ARG A 16 18.26 -6.99 5.26
N GLY A 17 18.47 -5.67 5.03
CA GLY A 17 18.01 -5.01 3.81
C GLY A 17 16.48 -4.87 3.69
N GLY A 18 15.76 -4.95 4.81
CA GLY A 18 14.32 -4.76 4.83
C GLY A 18 13.92 -3.33 4.43
N ILE A 19 12.82 -3.21 3.69
CA ILE A 19 12.25 -1.94 3.26
C ILE A 19 11.58 -1.28 4.46
N ARG A 20 12.03 -0.08 4.79
CA ARG A 20 11.47 0.70 5.90
C ARG A 20 10.63 1.85 5.37
N ALA A 21 9.37 1.93 5.79
CA ALA A 21 8.52 3.06 5.49
C ALA A 21 9.03 4.31 6.22
N GLN A 22 9.35 5.36 5.48
CA GLN A 22 9.94 6.59 6.03
C GLN A 22 9.01 7.36 6.97
N ASN A 23 7.69 7.19 6.83
CA ASN A 23 6.66 8.00 7.50
C ASN A 23 5.58 7.16 8.21
N ALA A 24 5.86 5.94 8.61
CA ALA A 24 4.86 5.04 9.19
C ALA A 24 4.22 5.57 10.50
N TYR A 25 4.92 6.45 11.23
CA TYR A 25 4.47 7.05 12.50
C TYR A 25 4.52 8.58 12.53
N ALA A 26 5.15 9.22 11.55
CA ALA A 26 5.17 10.68 11.48
C ALA A 26 3.82 11.18 11.01
N GLY A 27 3.06 11.87 11.88
CA GLY A 27 1.84 12.65 11.64
C GLY A 27 1.09 12.51 10.32
N PRO A 28 0.18 13.33 9.93
CA PRO A 28 -0.59 13.13 8.71
C PRO A 28 0.39 12.92 7.55
N PHE A 29 0.33 11.73 6.93
CA PHE A 29 1.20 11.30 5.84
C PHE A 29 1.49 12.49 4.92
N ARG A 30 2.77 12.82 4.74
CA ARG A 30 3.19 13.96 3.93
C ARG A 30 2.69 13.88 2.50
N VAL A 31 2.34 12.67 2.07
CA VAL A 31 1.90 12.38 0.70
C VAL A 31 0.41 12.04 0.75
N TRP A 32 -0.40 12.82 0.06
CA TRP A 32 -1.85 12.69 0.06
C TRP A 32 -2.34 11.28 -0.32
N TRP A 33 -1.73 10.63 -1.31
CA TRP A 33 -2.12 9.29 -1.76
C TRP A 33 -1.83 8.19 -0.73
N SER A 34 -0.78 8.32 0.09
CA SER A 34 -0.51 7.39 1.19
C SER A 34 -1.61 7.44 2.25
N ARG A 35 -2.10 8.64 2.55
CA ARG A 35 -3.25 8.83 3.46
C ARG A 35 -4.51 8.19 2.88
N ARG A 36 -4.79 8.43 1.61
CA ARG A 36 -5.96 7.84 0.92
C ARG A 36 -5.91 6.31 0.91
N TRP A 37 -4.73 5.71 0.70
CA TRP A 37 -4.55 4.26 0.82
C TRP A 37 -4.91 3.74 2.20
N LEU A 38 -4.44 4.39 3.26
CA LEU A 38 -4.77 3.98 4.63
C LEU A 38 -6.24 4.13 4.95
N GLU A 39 -6.86 5.25 4.57
CA GLU A 39 -8.29 5.46 4.71
C GLU A 39 -9.09 4.35 4.00
N ALA A 40 -8.66 3.95 2.79
CA ALA A 40 -9.25 2.84 2.07
C ALA A 40 -9.11 1.52 2.85
N LEU A 41 -7.92 1.20 3.36
CA LEU A 41 -7.67 -0.02 4.13
C LEU A 41 -8.44 -0.06 5.46
N GLU A 42 -8.63 1.08 6.12
CA GLU A 42 -9.41 1.18 7.36
C GLU A 42 -10.88 0.79 7.15
N ARG A 43 -11.45 1.08 5.98
CA ARG A 43 -12.82 0.68 5.61
C ARG A 43 -13.02 -0.85 5.56
N PHE A 44 -11.96 -1.62 5.33
CA PHE A 44 -12.00 -3.09 5.35
C PHE A 44 -12.05 -3.69 6.75
N ARG A 45 -12.06 -2.88 7.80
CA ARG A 45 -12.17 -3.30 9.22
C ARG A 45 -11.14 -4.36 9.61
N LEU A 46 -9.90 -4.17 9.20
CA LEU A 46 -8.80 -5.10 9.47
C LEU A 46 -8.38 -5.15 10.96
N GLY A 47 -8.93 -4.26 11.78
CA GLY A 47 -8.70 -4.21 13.22
C GLY A 47 -7.21 -4.08 13.59
N ALA A 48 -6.78 -4.83 14.60
CA ALA A 48 -5.40 -4.83 15.06
C ALA A 48 -4.36 -5.29 14.01
N ARG A 49 -4.80 -5.90 12.90
CA ARG A 49 -3.91 -6.34 11.82
C ARG A 49 -3.28 -5.14 11.10
N LEU A 50 -4.05 -4.08 10.88
CA LEU A 50 -3.54 -2.86 10.24
C LEU A 50 -2.47 -2.17 11.09
N GLY A 51 -2.69 -2.09 12.41
CA GLY A 51 -1.71 -1.56 13.36
C GLY A 51 -0.39 -2.36 13.35
N ARG A 52 -0.47 -3.69 13.33
CA ARG A 52 0.71 -4.54 13.19
C ARG A 52 1.42 -4.35 11.86
N GLY A 53 0.67 -4.24 10.76
CA GLY A 53 1.24 -3.96 9.43
C GLY A 53 2.02 -2.65 9.41
N ARG A 54 1.48 -1.58 10.01
CA ARG A 54 2.19 -0.30 10.17
C ARG A 54 3.48 -0.46 10.96
N SER A 55 3.45 -1.22 12.06
CA SER A 55 4.63 -1.49 12.87
C SER A 55 5.71 -2.23 12.08
N TYR A 56 5.34 -3.25 11.32
CA TYR A 56 6.27 -3.99 10.47
C TYR A 56 6.88 -3.11 9.37
N ALA A 57 6.08 -2.30 8.70
CA ALA A 57 6.56 -1.35 7.69
C ALA A 57 7.54 -0.33 8.28
N ALA A 58 7.24 0.21 9.47
CA ALA A 58 8.12 1.16 10.16
C ALA A 58 9.44 0.55 10.62
N SER A 59 9.42 -0.72 11.00
CA SER A 59 10.59 -1.43 11.54
C SER A 59 11.48 -2.07 10.46
N GLY A 60 11.11 -1.96 9.18
CA GLY A 60 11.88 -2.57 8.08
C GLY A 60 11.73 -4.09 8.01
N GLN A 61 10.55 -4.61 8.37
CA GLN A 61 10.25 -6.04 8.37
C GLN A 61 9.77 -6.57 7.02
N VAL A 62 9.62 -5.69 6.03
CA VAL A 62 9.19 -6.05 4.66
C VAL A 62 10.41 -6.27 3.78
N SER A 63 10.44 -7.38 3.06
CA SER A 63 11.48 -7.70 2.07
C SER A 63 10.87 -8.22 0.78
N ASP A 64 11.70 -8.27 -0.27
CA ASP A 64 11.36 -8.85 -1.58
C ASP A 64 10.00 -8.36 -2.11
N LEU A 65 9.81 -7.03 -2.07
CA LEU A 65 8.62 -6.39 -2.61
C LEU A 65 8.66 -6.40 -4.14
N HIS A 66 7.71 -7.10 -4.74
CA HIS A 66 7.51 -7.14 -6.19
C HIS A 66 6.13 -6.58 -6.53
N ILE A 67 6.10 -5.70 -7.53
CA ILE A 67 4.88 -5.07 -8.04
C ILE A 67 4.75 -5.44 -9.50
N GLU A 68 3.67 -6.14 -9.82
CA GLU A 68 3.31 -6.56 -11.17
C GLU A 68 1.89 -6.06 -11.51
N SER A 69 1.50 -6.16 -12.76
CA SER A 69 0.13 -5.81 -13.15
C SER A 69 -0.89 -6.63 -12.36
N GLY A 70 -1.75 -5.95 -11.62
CA GLY A 70 -2.80 -6.56 -10.80
C GLY A 70 -2.33 -7.32 -9.57
N LYS A 71 -1.02 -7.29 -9.23
CA LYS A 71 -0.49 -8.10 -8.14
C LYS A 71 0.69 -7.44 -7.43
N VAL A 72 0.69 -7.53 -6.10
CA VAL A 72 1.83 -7.17 -5.26
C VAL A 72 2.18 -8.35 -4.37
N THR A 73 3.45 -8.72 -4.33
CA THR A 73 3.94 -9.76 -3.42
C THR A 73 5.09 -9.22 -2.57
N ALA A 74 5.19 -9.71 -1.33
CA ALA A 74 6.28 -9.39 -0.42
C ALA A 74 6.42 -10.47 0.64
N TYR A 75 7.56 -10.46 1.34
CA TYR A 75 7.71 -11.20 2.58
C TYR A 75 7.72 -10.25 3.77
N VAL A 76 7.07 -10.65 4.86
CA VAL A 76 7.02 -9.89 6.11
C VAL A 76 7.55 -10.74 7.24
N GLN A 77 8.66 -10.33 7.84
CA GLN A 77 9.25 -11.04 8.95
C GLN A 77 8.55 -10.70 10.27
N GLY A 78 7.96 -11.71 10.86
CA GLY A 78 7.40 -11.63 12.20
C GLY A 78 8.33 -12.26 13.25
N GLY A 79 7.77 -12.72 14.36
CA GLY A 79 8.52 -13.40 15.43
C GLY A 79 8.80 -14.88 15.16
N SER A 80 8.38 -15.45 14.06
CA SER A 80 8.70 -16.84 13.63
C SER A 80 9.95 -16.84 12.77
N LYS A 81 10.65 -18.00 12.69
CA LYS A 81 11.84 -18.13 11.84
C LYS A 81 11.54 -17.86 10.38
N GLU A 82 10.38 -18.33 9.91
CA GLU A 82 9.95 -18.15 8.52
C GLU A 82 9.12 -16.87 8.39
N PRO A 83 9.40 -16.04 7.37
CA PRO A 83 8.60 -14.86 7.08
C PRO A 83 7.22 -15.24 6.50
N TYR A 84 6.27 -14.36 6.66
CA TYR A 84 4.96 -14.48 6.02
C TYR A 84 5.06 -14.06 4.56
N ARG A 85 4.64 -14.91 3.64
CA ARG A 85 4.41 -14.49 2.26
C ARG A 85 3.09 -13.74 2.20
N CYS A 86 3.16 -12.49 1.76
CA CYS A 86 2.00 -11.64 1.55
C CYS A 86 1.76 -11.49 0.05
N GLU A 87 0.50 -11.58 -0.34
CA GLU A 87 0.07 -11.36 -1.71
C GLU A 87 -1.20 -10.50 -1.70
N ILE A 88 -1.21 -9.45 -2.52
CA ILE A 88 -2.34 -8.57 -2.71
C ILE A 88 -2.66 -8.58 -4.21
N THR A 89 -3.88 -8.94 -4.56
CA THR A 89 -4.37 -8.92 -5.92
C THR A 89 -5.35 -7.76 -6.12
N PHE A 90 -5.26 -7.11 -7.26
CA PHE A 90 -6.11 -5.99 -7.65
C PHE A 90 -6.78 -6.31 -8.97
N CYS A 91 -8.00 -5.81 -9.16
CA CYS A 91 -8.59 -5.74 -10.48
C CYS A 91 -7.78 -4.74 -11.32
N THR A 92 -7.31 -5.18 -12.49
CA THR A 92 -6.69 -4.29 -13.46
C THR A 92 -7.74 -3.36 -14.05
N LEU A 93 -7.31 -2.17 -14.47
CA LEU A 93 -8.20 -1.25 -15.17
C LEU A 93 -8.61 -1.83 -16.54
N PRO A 94 -9.85 -1.62 -16.98
CA PRO A 94 -10.22 -1.88 -18.36
C PRO A 94 -9.31 -1.08 -19.30
N GLU A 95 -8.82 -1.69 -20.36
CA GLU A 95 -7.87 -1.08 -21.29
C GLU A 95 -8.37 0.26 -21.85
N ALA A 96 -9.64 0.34 -22.21
CA ALA A 96 -10.25 1.57 -22.71
C ALA A 96 -10.24 2.71 -21.67
N SER A 97 -10.47 2.40 -20.38
CA SER A 97 -10.41 3.40 -19.30
C SER A 97 -8.97 3.83 -19.03
N TYR A 98 -8.03 2.87 -19.06
CA TYR A 98 -6.60 3.17 -18.92
C TYR A 98 -6.13 4.11 -20.04
N THR A 99 -6.48 3.82 -21.30
CA THR A 99 -6.11 4.66 -22.45
C THR A 99 -6.63 6.08 -22.28
N ARG A 100 -7.91 6.27 -21.93
CA ARG A 100 -8.49 7.61 -21.73
C ARG A 100 -7.82 8.37 -20.59
N VAL A 101 -7.53 7.70 -19.48
CA VAL A 101 -6.80 8.31 -18.35
C VAL A 101 -5.41 8.75 -18.81
N MET A 102 -4.68 7.90 -19.52
CA MET A 102 -3.34 8.22 -20.01
C MET A 102 -3.32 9.36 -21.03
N GLU A 103 -4.28 9.39 -21.96
CA GLU A 103 -4.45 10.50 -22.91
C GLU A 103 -4.66 11.83 -22.17
N LYS A 104 -5.50 11.85 -21.15
CA LYS A 104 -5.74 13.04 -20.32
C LYS A 104 -4.47 13.47 -19.59
N ILE A 105 -3.74 12.56 -18.98
CA ILE A 105 -2.47 12.86 -18.30
C ILE A 105 -1.46 13.43 -19.30
N HIS A 106 -1.32 12.83 -20.48
CA HIS A 106 -0.39 13.30 -21.52
C HIS A 106 -0.77 14.67 -22.10
N SER A 107 -2.07 15.02 -22.10
CA SER A 107 -2.51 16.34 -22.57
C SER A 107 -2.17 17.48 -21.61
N GLU A 108 -1.71 17.17 -20.39
CA GLU A 108 -1.38 18.13 -19.34
C GLU A 108 0.12 18.07 -19.02
N PRO A 109 0.97 18.91 -19.66
CA PRO A 109 2.42 18.86 -19.47
C PRO A 109 2.88 19.02 -18.03
N MET A 110 2.13 19.77 -17.21
CA MET A 110 2.41 19.95 -15.80
C MET A 110 2.26 18.63 -15.03
N TRP A 111 1.25 17.82 -15.33
CA TRP A 111 1.09 16.51 -14.70
C TRP A 111 2.21 15.55 -15.09
N VAL A 112 2.56 15.53 -16.38
CA VAL A 112 3.68 14.73 -16.87
C VAL A 112 4.97 15.09 -16.14
N SER A 113 5.27 16.39 -16.03
CA SER A 113 6.49 16.87 -15.35
C SER A 113 6.51 16.47 -13.88
N ARG A 114 5.39 16.58 -13.17
CA ARG A 114 5.28 16.18 -11.76
C ARG A 114 5.46 14.67 -11.58
N LEU A 115 4.81 13.87 -12.42
CA LEU A 115 4.95 12.40 -12.38
C LEU A 115 6.38 11.94 -12.64
N LEU A 116 7.11 12.59 -13.56
CA LEU A 116 8.51 12.27 -13.84
C LEU A 116 9.44 12.49 -12.65
N VAL A 117 9.12 13.41 -11.76
CA VAL A 117 9.86 13.62 -10.51
C VAL A 117 9.29 12.85 -9.32
N GLY A 118 8.33 11.96 -9.55
CA GLY A 118 7.71 11.12 -8.52
C GLY A 118 6.65 11.83 -7.68
N ASP A 119 6.14 12.97 -8.14
CA ASP A 119 5.06 13.71 -7.47
C ASP A 119 3.73 13.41 -8.16
N LEU A 120 2.84 12.72 -7.45
CA LEU A 120 1.49 12.40 -7.94
C LEU A 120 0.53 13.56 -7.63
N PRO A 121 0.03 14.29 -8.67
CA PRO A 121 -0.96 15.35 -8.46
C PRO A 121 -2.26 14.81 -7.87
N ALA A 122 -2.87 15.53 -6.92
CA ALA A 122 -4.14 15.09 -6.30
C ALA A 122 -5.30 15.10 -7.31
N GLU A 123 -5.23 15.95 -8.32
CA GLU A 123 -6.20 16.09 -9.40
C GLU A 123 -6.36 14.80 -10.22
N ILE A 124 -5.35 13.92 -10.21
CA ILE A 124 -5.41 12.61 -10.85
C ILE A 124 -6.50 11.72 -10.24
N GLU A 125 -6.80 11.84 -8.95
CA GLU A 125 -7.90 11.08 -8.34
C GLU A 125 -9.24 11.43 -9.01
N VAL A 126 -9.49 12.72 -9.26
CA VAL A 126 -10.71 13.20 -9.92
C VAL A 126 -10.79 12.66 -11.36
N LEU A 127 -9.67 12.59 -12.05
CA LEU A 127 -9.61 12.03 -13.40
C LEU A 127 -10.02 10.56 -13.42
N PHE A 128 -9.52 9.76 -12.49
CA PHE A 128 -9.89 8.35 -12.38
C PHE A 128 -11.37 8.17 -12.03
N GLU A 129 -11.92 9.03 -11.17
CA GLU A 129 -13.33 9.02 -10.82
C GLU A 129 -14.23 9.36 -12.02
N ALA A 130 -13.83 10.32 -12.86
CA ALA A 130 -14.54 10.69 -14.08
C ALA A 130 -14.64 9.53 -15.10
N GLU A 131 -13.62 8.66 -15.10
CA GLU A 131 -13.61 7.45 -15.94
C GLU A 131 -14.28 6.24 -15.26
N HIS A 132 -14.95 6.45 -14.11
CA HIS A 132 -15.61 5.40 -13.29
C HIS A 132 -14.67 4.28 -12.83
N VAL A 133 -13.39 4.54 -12.77
CA VAL A 133 -12.37 3.61 -12.26
C VAL A 133 -11.71 4.20 -11.02
N PRO A 134 -11.91 3.64 -9.84
CA PRO A 134 -11.35 4.21 -8.62
C PRO A 134 -9.83 4.02 -8.57
N LEU A 135 -9.11 5.09 -8.22
CA LEU A 135 -7.66 5.04 -8.00
C LEU A 135 -7.31 4.25 -6.73
N PHE A 136 -8.20 4.22 -5.75
CA PHE A 136 -8.02 3.52 -4.50
C PHE A 136 -9.09 2.43 -4.30
N PRO A 137 -8.79 1.35 -3.55
CA PRO A 137 -9.74 0.28 -3.31
C PRO A 137 -11.05 0.81 -2.71
N ARG A 138 -12.16 0.35 -3.23
CA ARG A 138 -13.50 0.54 -2.65
C ARG A 138 -13.96 -0.78 -2.04
N LYS A 139 -14.75 -0.70 -0.96
CA LYS A 139 -15.37 -1.86 -0.33
C LYS A 139 -16.55 -2.34 -1.15
#